data_e85a66f7baaf33d5c43714e8f882e1fc
#
_entry.id   e85a66f7baaf33d5c43714e8f882e1fc
#
_cell.length_a   1.000
_cell.length_b   1.000
_cell.length_c   1.000
_cell.angle_alpha   90.00
_cell.angle_beta   90.00
_cell.angle_gamma   90.00
#
_symmetry.space_group_name_H-M   'P 1'
#
loop_
_entity.id
_entity.type
_entity.pdbx_description
1 polymer ?
#
loop_
_entity_poly.entity_id
_entity_poly.type
_entity_poly.pdbx_seq_one_letter_code
_entity_poly.pdbx_strand_id
1 'polypeptide(L)'
;MSLKIQLGMAQVDEAILADLCRRYHVRELSLFGSAARDEMRPDSDVDLLVEFVPGAKVDLFEYSGLMLDLSKLIGRKEDLVSKKGLKPLIRASVLKEARLLYAARAPFSQRHY
;
A
#
# COMPACT_ATOMS: atom_id res chain seq x y z
N MET A 1 -6.71 -19.06 -10.75
CA MET A 1 -5.33 -18.68 -11.02
C MET A 1 -5.08 -17.25 -10.56
N SER A 2 -4.04 -17.05 -9.79
CA SER A 2 -3.76 -15.73 -9.24
C SER A 2 -2.94 -14.89 -10.20
N LEU A 3 -3.25 -13.61 -10.25
CA LEU A 3 -2.46 -12.65 -11.01
C LEU A 3 -1.29 -12.16 -10.17
N LYS A 4 -0.21 -11.81 -10.82
CA LYS A 4 0.94 -11.23 -10.16
C LYS A 4 0.94 -9.72 -10.37
N ILE A 5 1.27 -9.00 -9.31
CA ILE A 5 1.42 -7.55 -9.36
C ILE A 5 2.90 -7.23 -9.32
N GLN A 6 3.33 -6.35 -10.21
CA GLN A 6 4.72 -5.92 -10.27
C GLN A 6 4.93 -4.75 -9.32
N LEU A 7 5.84 -4.92 -8.36
CA LEU A 7 6.24 -3.87 -7.43
C LEU A 7 7.70 -3.55 -7.68
N GLY A 8 7.98 -2.77 -8.72
CA GLY A 8 9.35 -2.53 -9.11
C GLY A 8 10.00 -3.83 -9.58
N MET A 9 11.02 -4.29 -8.87
CA MET A 9 11.70 -5.54 -9.20
C MET A 9 11.08 -6.76 -8.54
N ALA A 10 10.09 -6.57 -7.65
CA ALA A 10 9.43 -7.66 -6.96
C ALA A 10 8.08 -7.96 -7.60
N GLN A 11 7.63 -9.20 -7.44
CA GLN A 11 6.29 -9.60 -7.86
C GLN A 11 5.56 -10.21 -6.68
N VAL A 12 4.28 -9.87 -6.51
CA VAL A 12 3.45 -10.43 -5.45
C VAL A 12 2.16 -10.97 -6.03
N ASP A 13 1.61 -11.97 -5.34
CA ASP A 13 0.33 -12.55 -5.71
C ASP A 13 -0.79 -11.57 -5.35
N GLU A 14 -1.61 -11.22 -6.34
CA GLU A 14 -2.68 -10.25 -6.14
C GLU A 14 -3.68 -10.69 -5.08
N ALA A 15 -4.06 -11.96 -5.08
CA ALA A 15 -5.04 -12.48 -4.14
C ALA A 15 -4.52 -12.43 -2.70
N ILE A 16 -3.25 -12.73 -2.52
CA ILE A 16 -2.63 -12.69 -1.19
C ILE A 16 -2.53 -11.25 -0.71
N LEU A 17 -2.14 -10.34 -1.59
CA LEU A 17 -2.07 -8.93 -1.24
C LEU A 17 -3.45 -8.39 -0.86
N ALA A 18 -4.47 -8.71 -1.64
CA ALA A 18 -5.82 -8.26 -1.36
C ALA A 18 -6.33 -8.79 -0.01
N ASP A 19 -6.05 -10.06 0.29
CA ASP A 19 -6.44 -10.66 1.55
C ASP A 19 -5.76 -9.99 2.73
N LEU A 20 -4.48 -9.71 2.59
CA LEU A 20 -3.70 -8.99 3.61
C LEU A 20 -4.28 -7.59 3.85
N CYS A 21 -4.59 -6.88 2.78
CA CYS A 21 -5.16 -5.55 2.88
C CYS A 21 -6.52 -5.56 3.58
N ARG A 22 -7.35 -6.56 3.29
CA ARG A 22 -8.65 -6.68 3.95
C ARG A 22 -8.49 -6.93 5.45
N ARG A 23 -7.53 -7.74 5.84
CA ARG A 23 -7.29 -8.03 7.26
C ARG A 23 -6.89 -6.81 8.06
N TYR A 24 -6.19 -5.88 7.42
CA TYR A 24 -5.69 -4.69 8.11
C TYR A 24 -6.52 -3.45 7.82
N HIS A 25 -7.71 -3.61 7.25
CA HIS A 25 -8.64 -2.51 6.99
C HIS A 25 -8.07 -1.46 6.02
N VAL A 26 -7.29 -1.91 5.07
CA VAL A 26 -6.71 -1.03 4.05
C VAL A 26 -7.77 -0.72 3.01
N ARG A 27 -7.96 0.56 2.72
CA ARG A 27 -8.84 1.00 1.65
C ARG A 27 -8.09 1.06 0.33
N GLU A 28 -6.91 1.67 0.34
CA GLU A 28 -6.06 1.77 -0.85
C GLU A 28 -4.61 1.57 -0.48
N LEU A 29 -3.89 0.89 -1.33
CA LEU A 29 -2.45 0.71 -1.21
C LEU A 29 -1.84 1.06 -2.57
N SER A 30 -0.88 1.96 -2.56
CA SER A 30 -0.24 2.43 -3.80
C SER A 30 1.28 2.33 -3.67
N LEU A 31 1.91 2.19 -4.83
CA LEU A 31 3.36 2.22 -4.96
C LEU A 31 3.79 3.63 -5.30
N PHE A 32 4.84 4.13 -4.66
CA PHE A 32 5.39 5.43 -5.02
C PHE A 32 6.91 5.41 -4.94
N GLY A 33 7.55 6.53 -5.17
CA GLY A 33 8.99 6.62 -5.14
C GLY A 33 9.66 5.93 -6.31
N SER A 34 10.86 5.41 -6.09
CA SER A 34 11.67 4.83 -7.18
C SER A 34 11.00 3.65 -7.86
N ALA A 35 10.28 2.81 -7.11
CA ALA A 35 9.58 1.66 -7.67
C ALA A 35 8.47 2.09 -8.63
N ALA A 36 7.76 3.18 -8.30
CA ALA A 36 6.70 3.69 -9.17
C ALA A 36 7.24 4.32 -10.44
N ARG A 37 8.46 4.83 -10.38
CA ARG A 37 9.12 5.46 -11.54
C ARG A 37 9.99 4.50 -12.34
N ASP A 38 10.01 3.23 -11.98
CA ASP A 38 10.88 2.22 -12.59
C ASP A 38 12.37 2.56 -12.49
N GLU A 39 12.75 3.20 -11.38
CA GLU A 39 14.13 3.58 -11.09
C GLU A 39 14.72 2.76 -9.94
N MET A 40 14.07 1.67 -9.62
CA MET A 40 14.43 0.84 -8.48
C MET A 40 15.76 0.12 -8.69
N ARG A 41 16.58 0.12 -7.66
CA ARG A 41 17.84 -0.63 -7.64
C ARG A 41 17.68 -1.88 -6.79
N PRO A 42 18.57 -2.86 -6.93
CA PRO A 42 18.47 -4.10 -6.13
C PRO A 42 18.42 -3.87 -4.62
N ASP A 43 19.04 -2.80 -4.12
CA ASP A 43 19.08 -2.47 -2.71
C ASP A 43 18.04 -1.41 -2.30
N SER A 44 17.17 -1.00 -3.23
CA SER A 44 16.14 0.00 -2.94
C SER A 44 15.02 -0.58 -2.08
N ASP A 45 14.50 0.24 -1.16
CA ASP A 45 13.30 -0.08 -0.44
C ASP A 45 12.09 0.15 -1.34
N VAL A 46 11.02 -0.56 -1.05
CA VAL A 46 9.75 -0.36 -1.75
C VAL A 46 8.94 0.65 -0.97
N ASP A 47 8.61 1.77 -1.59
CA ASP A 47 7.83 2.82 -0.95
C ASP A 47 6.35 2.61 -1.21
N LEU A 48 5.58 2.43 -0.14
CA LEU A 48 4.15 2.16 -0.21
C LEU A 48 3.36 3.26 0.50
N LEU A 49 2.25 3.63 -0.10
CA LEU A 49 1.34 4.63 0.44
C LEU A 49 0.04 3.93 0.79
N VAL A 50 -0.37 4.02 2.06
CA VAL A 50 -1.56 3.35 2.55
C VAL A 50 -2.63 4.35 2.98
N GLU A 51 -3.88 4.02 2.65
CA GLU A 51 -5.06 4.70 3.17
C GLU A 51 -5.96 3.64 3.78
N PHE A 52 -6.38 3.86 5.03
CA PHE A 52 -7.26 2.91 5.72
C PHE A 52 -8.72 3.25 5.49
N VAL A 53 -9.58 2.25 5.67
CA VAL A 53 -11.02 2.41 5.56
C VAL A 53 -11.48 3.49 6.56
N PRO A 54 -12.35 4.43 6.13
CA PRO A 54 -12.85 5.46 7.04
C PRO A 54 -13.49 4.86 8.29
N GLY A 55 -13.13 5.38 9.43
CA GLY A 55 -13.62 4.87 10.70
C GLY A 55 -12.86 3.71 11.27
N ALA A 56 -11.96 3.12 10.50
CA ALA A 56 -11.12 2.03 11.03
C ALA A 56 -10.14 2.60 12.05
N LYS A 57 -10.06 1.92 13.19
CA LYS A 57 -9.12 2.30 14.24
C LYS A 57 -7.90 1.43 14.15
N VAL A 58 -6.89 1.93 13.47
CA VAL A 58 -5.65 1.19 13.24
C VAL A 58 -4.62 1.69 14.26
N ASP A 59 -4.33 0.85 15.25
CA ASP A 59 -3.35 1.19 16.26
C ASP A 59 -1.93 0.88 15.78
N LEU A 60 -0.96 1.16 16.64
CA LEU A 60 0.44 0.96 16.31
C LEU A 60 0.77 -0.51 16.07
N PHE A 61 0.15 -1.42 16.82
CA PHE A 61 0.36 -2.85 16.64
C PHE A 61 -0.13 -3.31 15.27
N GLU A 62 -1.32 -2.86 14.88
CA GLU A 62 -1.87 -3.22 13.58
C GLU A 62 -1.04 -2.65 12.44
N TYR A 63 -0.62 -1.41 12.58
CA TYR A 63 0.23 -0.77 11.58
C TYR A 63 1.56 -1.52 11.43
N SER A 64 2.19 -1.85 12.55
CA SER A 64 3.45 -2.60 12.55
C SER A 64 3.29 -4.00 11.99
N GLY A 65 2.16 -4.64 12.29
CA GLY A 65 1.83 -5.95 11.75
C GLY A 65 1.69 -5.92 10.24
N LEU A 66 1.02 -4.90 9.74
CA LEU A 66 0.87 -4.69 8.30
C LEU A 66 2.23 -4.49 7.63
N MET A 67 3.09 -3.66 8.22
CA MET A 67 4.44 -3.44 7.69
C MET A 67 5.22 -4.75 7.61
N LEU A 68 5.17 -5.53 8.68
CA LEU A 68 5.91 -6.78 8.74
C LEU A 68 5.40 -7.79 7.70
N ASP A 69 4.08 -7.92 7.61
CA ASP A 69 3.47 -8.86 6.67
C ASP A 69 3.72 -8.45 5.22
N LEU A 70 3.67 -7.15 4.94
CA LEU A 70 4.02 -6.65 3.60
C LEU A 70 5.47 -6.92 3.25
N SER A 71 6.37 -6.72 4.20
CA SER A 71 7.78 -6.99 4.00
C SER A 71 8.02 -8.46 3.65
N LYS A 72 7.34 -9.36 4.35
CA LYS A 72 7.45 -10.79 4.08
C LYS A 72 6.88 -11.16 2.72
N LEU A 73 5.75 -10.57 2.37
CA LEU A 73 5.09 -10.87 1.09
C LEU A 73 5.92 -10.36 -0.08
N ILE A 74 6.47 -9.18 0.04
CA ILE A 74 7.26 -8.54 -1.03
C ILE A 74 8.66 -9.15 -1.11
N GLY A 75 9.16 -9.64 0.02
CA GLY A 75 10.53 -10.17 0.09
C GLY A 75 11.60 -9.08 0.13
N ARG A 76 11.19 -7.86 0.42
CA ARG A 76 12.08 -6.70 0.49
C ARG A 76 11.66 -5.79 1.62
N LYS A 77 12.59 -4.97 2.07
CA LYS A 77 12.25 -3.92 3.01
C LYS A 77 11.32 -2.93 2.33
N GLU A 78 10.22 -2.58 2.98
CA GLU A 78 9.30 -1.57 2.49
C GLU A 78 9.21 -0.41 3.47
N ASP A 79 8.85 0.74 2.93
CA ASP A 79 8.62 1.95 3.70
C ASP A 79 7.14 2.30 3.54
N LEU A 80 6.37 2.09 4.59
CA LEU A 80 4.92 2.28 4.55
C LEU A 80 4.56 3.65 5.11
N VAL A 81 3.99 4.49 4.27
CA VAL A 81 3.61 5.85 4.63
C VAL A 81 2.09 5.99 4.57
N SER A 82 1.51 6.55 5.63
CA SER A 82 0.09 6.83 5.64
C SER A 82 -0.21 8.04 4.76
N LYS A 83 -1.25 7.91 3.92
CA LYS A 83 -1.67 9.01 3.05
C LYS A 83 -2.01 10.27 3.87
N LYS A 84 -2.59 10.09 5.04
CA LYS A 84 -2.92 11.20 5.92
C LYS A 84 -1.69 11.90 6.50
N GLY A 85 -0.58 11.18 6.57
CA GLY A 85 0.66 11.72 7.11
C GLY A 85 1.51 12.49 6.11
N LEU A 86 1.09 12.53 4.83
CA LEU A 86 1.85 13.26 3.83
C LEU A 86 1.79 14.76 4.06
N LYS A 87 2.95 15.39 4.02
CA LYS A 87 3.03 16.84 4.15
C LYS A 87 2.41 17.52 2.93
N PRO A 88 1.70 18.64 3.11
CA PRO A 88 1.04 19.32 1.98
C PRO A 88 1.97 19.65 0.82
N LEU A 89 3.21 20.01 1.10
CA LEU A 89 4.16 20.39 0.06
C LEU A 89 4.49 19.27 -0.92
N ILE A 90 4.50 18.04 -0.45
CA ILE A 90 4.86 16.89 -1.30
C ILE A 90 3.66 16.04 -1.68
N ARG A 91 2.51 16.30 -1.07
CA ARG A 91 1.32 15.47 -1.25
C ARG A 91 0.89 15.36 -2.71
N ALA A 92 0.76 16.47 -3.41
CA ALA A 92 0.33 16.47 -4.79
C ALA A 92 1.30 15.70 -5.67
N SER A 93 2.60 15.90 -5.45
CA SER A 93 3.64 15.22 -6.20
C SER A 93 3.61 13.71 -6.00
N VAL A 94 3.50 13.26 -4.74
CA VAL A 94 3.44 11.84 -4.42
C VAL A 94 2.20 11.20 -5.01
N LEU A 95 1.04 11.84 -4.87
CA LEU A 95 -0.21 11.30 -5.38
C LEU A 95 -0.22 11.21 -6.90
N LYS A 96 0.45 12.15 -7.57
CA LYS A 96 0.55 12.14 -9.02
C LYS A 96 1.38 10.95 -9.52
N GLU A 97 2.44 10.58 -8.79
CA GLU A 97 3.29 9.48 -9.17
C GLU A 97 2.77 8.11 -8.73
N ALA A 98 1.90 8.10 -7.73
CA ALA A 98 1.46 6.85 -7.10
C ALA A 98 0.77 5.92 -8.10
N ARG A 99 1.10 4.64 -8.00
CA ARG A 99 0.48 3.58 -8.82
C ARG A 99 -0.34 2.70 -7.89
N LEU A 100 -1.63 2.60 -8.17
CA LEU A 100 -2.54 1.84 -7.32
C LEU A 100 -2.26 0.34 -7.42
N LEU A 101 -2.09 -0.31 -6.27
CA LEU A 101 -1.91 -1.75 -6.19
C LEU A 101 -3.16 -2.47 -5.70
N TYR A 102 -3.91 -1.82 -4.82
CA TYR A 102 -5.11 -2.40 -4.22
C TYR A 102 -6.09 -1.29 -3.88
N ALA A 103 -7.37 -1.53 -4.16
CA ALA A 103 -8.44 -0.65 -3.74
C ALA A 103 -9.63 -1.50 -3.32
N ALA A 104 -10.11 -1.27 -2.10
CA ALA A 104 -11.26 -1.98 -1.59
C ALA A 104 -12.52 -1.51 -2.32
N ARG A 105 -13.43 -2.44 -2.59
CA ARG A 105 -14.68 -2.11 -3.26
C ARG A 105 -15.70 -1.57 -2.28
N ALA A 106 -16.46 -0.54 -2.71
CA ALA A 106 -17.66 -0.17 -2.01
C ALA A 106 -18.57 -1.40 -1.92
N PRO A 107 -19.49 -1.55 -1.00
CA PRO A 107 -20.23 -0.45 -0.38
C PRO A 107 -19.82 -0.10 1.02
N PHE A 108 -18.70 -0.56 1.52
CA PHE A 108 -18.32 -0.22 2.88
C PHE A 108 -18.33 1.28 3.13
N SER A 109 -18.23 2.07 2.08
CA SER A 109 -18.20 3.50 2.17
C SER A 109 -19.56 4.13 2.18
N GLN A 110 -20.57 3.38 2.22
CA GLN A 110 -21.84 3.93 2.18
C GLN A 110 -22.54 4.03 3.35
N ARG A 111 -22.42 3.95 3.21
CA ARG A 111 -23.10 4.06 3.61
C ARG A 111 -23.68 4.86 3.99
N HIS A 112 -23.86 5.17 4.04
CA HIS A 112 -24.22 5.80 4.04
C HIS A 112 -24.80 6.35 3.87
N TYR A 113 -25.07 6.29 3.75
CA TYR A 113 -25.66 6.92 3.31
C TYR A 113 -26.52 6.92 3.64
#